data_3ee17b7559183f615c619b62fb182781
#
_entry.id   3ee17b7559183f615c619b62fb182781
#
_cell.length_a   1.000
_cell.length_b   1.000
_cell.length_c   1.000
_cell.angle_alpha   90.00
_cell.angle_beta   90.00
_cell.angle_gamma   90.00
#
_symmetry.space_group_name_H-M   'P 1'
#
loop_
_entity.id
_entity.type
_entity.pdbx_description
1 polymer ?
#
loop_
_entity_poly.entity_id
_entity_poly.type
_entity_poly.pdbx_seq_one_letter_code
_entity_poly.pdbx_strand_id
1 'polypeptide(L)'
;MVAVTLAGCGTTTYFAGRNLPPSGLVNRVMIAIQNPSAFSYGALEVVDAYYDTRFAYNNINQTFPVSGFSGDLPVTIQNMAEEQTGAVYNSGSGSLAMISYAKEAATGTQNGLNGDSSSIFITRDQEYIFAASQEEHVLTIVDRAKGGSYALSLPGIYRVSVNPGGTVALAFVQNSNYVYYPRQLTSSETLSYSGGPSTWPTSAVDCEPQNAPKWCLFQVADSNGTPLTFDRPLKAVFSTDGGTAYILNCGPECGGTASSASLLPTGPMIFRLGLASGALPSQSSMTNIPIPGGASNALVSSSTMYVVGQQPQTDGLYTGNLTVVNLANNTAGSPIGISDGSPGAPSRMILADDNTLWVAMTKCNNGERYAKGLPYGCLTMFNTSTNTVTLIEPYQGDATGIADVEGLHKIYAVEGGQVYIFSTKDGTAYDNQYVTVTGTAYDVAYIDAHSDSNNTVY
;
A
#
# COMPACT_ATOMS: atom_id res chain seq x y z
N MET A 1 21.42 23.35 -44.98
CA MET A 1 21.28 23.89 -43.61
C MET A 1 20.75 22.76 -42.78
N VAL A 2 21.63 22.09 -42.04
CA VAL A 2 21.28 20.95 -41.17
C VAL A 2 20.98 21.53 -39.79
N ALA A 3 19.74 21.45 -39.35
CA ALA A 3 19.34 21.79 -37.98
C ALA A 3 19.78 20.64 -37.07
N VAL A 4 20.85 20.83 -36.32
CA VAL A 4 21.23 19.96 -35.21
C VAL A 4 20.27 20.29 -34.06
N THR A 5 19.26 19.45 -33.86
CA THR A 5 18.49 19.47 -32.63
C THR A 5 19.38 18.90 -31.52
N LEU A 6 19.89 19.80 -30.66
CA LEU A 6 20.46 19.42 -29.37
C LEU A 6 19.35 18.79 -28.55
N ALA A 7 19.31 17.46 -28.49
CA ALA A 7 18.58 16.74 -27.46
C ALA A 7 19.29 17.03 -26.14
N GLY A 8 18.85 18.09 -25.46
CA GLY A 8 19.22 18.33 -24.08
C GLY A 8 18.67 17.19 -23.25
N CYS A 9 19.51 16.37 -22.64
CA CYS A 9 19.13 15.55 -21.51
C CYS A 9 18.60 16.49 -20.45
N GLY A 10 17.30 16.63 -20.32
CA GLY A 10 16.78 17.55 -19.34
C GLY A 10 15.30 17.33 -19.13
N THR A 11 14.96 17.34 -17.91
CA THR A 11 13.64 17.47 -17.29
C THR A 11 12.69 18.48 -17.96
N THR A 12 13.21 19.42 -18.75
CA THR A 12 12.43 20.41 -19.51
C THR A 12 11.58 19.83 -20.64
N THR A 13 11.88 18.63 -21.14
CA THR A 13 11.06 17.98 -22.19
C THR A 13 9.82 17.29 -21.64
N TYR A 14 9.83 16.85 -20.41
CA TYR A 14 8.68 16.20 -19.76
C TYR A 14 7.49 17.16 -19.58
N PHE A 15 7.79 18.42 -19.30
CA PHE A 15 6.79 19.49 -19.15
C PHE A 15 6.58 20.34 -20.39
N ALA A 16 7.19 20.01 -21.54
CA ALA A 16 6.98 20.73 -22.77
C ALA A 16 5.49 20.69 -23.19
N GLY A 17 4.80 21.78 -22.95
CA GLY A 17 3.36 21.92 -23.20
C GLY A 17 2.45 21.74 -21.99
N ARG A 18 2.99 21.47 -20.79
CA ARG A 18 2.23 21.49 -19.53
C ARG A 18 2.51 22.80 -18.77
N ASN A 19 1.50 23.33 -18.13
CA ASN A 19 1.71 24.39 -17.15
C ASN A 19 2.46 23.80 -15.98
N LEU A 20 3.55 24.44 -15.55
CA LEU A 20 4.24 24.05 -14.32
C LEU A 20 3.27 24.14 -13.14
N PRO A 21 3.40 23.25 -12.15
CA PRO A 21 2.64 23.34 -10.92
C PRO A 21 2.96 24.63 -10.16
N PRO A 22 2.15 25.03 -9.18
CA PRO A 22 2.34 26.28 -8.43
C PRO A 22 3.75 26.47 -7.83
N SER A 23 4.41 25.39 -7.39
CA SER A 23 5.78 25.44 -6.90
C SER A 23 6.82 25.75 -7.99
N GLY A 24 6.50 25.49 -9.24
CA GLY A 24 7.45 25.53 -10.36
C GLY A 24 8.45 24.38 -10.38
N LEU A 25 8.31 23.38 -9.50
CA LEU A 25 9.20 22.23 -9.40
C LEU A 25 8.86 21.17 -10.46
N VAL A 26 9.85 20.38 -10.83
CA VAL A 26 9.77 19.38 -11.90
C VAL A 26 9.81 17.96 -11.37
N ASN A 27 10.58 17.72 -10.32
CA ASN A 27 10.68 16.43 -9.63
C ASN A 27 10.24 16.63 -8.19
N ARG A 28 9.04 16.18 -7.87
CA ARG A 28 8.41 16.49 -6.59
C ARG A 28 8.19 15.26 -5.75
N VAL A 29 8.70 15.32 -4.54
CA VAL A 29 8.37 14.35 -3.47
C VAL A 29 7.43 15.02 -2.49
N MET A 30 6.28 14.41 -2.22
CA MET A 30 5.31 14.87 -1.23
C MET A 30 5.53 14.11 0.07
N ILE A 31 5.58 14.84 1.18
CA ILE A 31 5.77 14.32 2.53
C ILE A 31 4.49 14.53 3.32
N ALA A 32 3.98 13.49 3.96
CA ALA A 32 2.93 13.57 4.97
C ALA A 32 3.55 13.83 6.33
N ILE A 33 3.18 14.94 6.95
CA ILE A 33 3.75 15.44 8.21
C ILE A 33 2.66 15.48 9.27
N GLN A 34 2.86 14.72 10.33
CA GLN A 34 2.02 14.77 11.53
C GLN A 34 2.45 15.92 12.43
N ASN A 35 1.48 16.58 13.01
CA ASN A 35 1.71 17.52 14.09
C ASN A 35 0.99 17.01 15.35
N PRO A 36 1.71 16.38 16.28
CA PRO A 36 1.10 15.74 17.46
C PRO A 36 0.62 16.75 18.51
N SER A 37 0.79 18.07 18.29
CA SER A 37 0.23 19.05 19.21
C SER A 37 -1.30 19.12 19.05
N ALA A 38 -2.04 19.03 20.16
CA ALA A 38 -3.49 18.84 20.25
C ALA A 38 -4.38 19.91 19.57
N PHE A 39 -3.81 20.86 18.85
CA PHE A 39 -4.54 22.00 18.27
C PHE A 39 -4.10 22.37 16.85
N SER A 40 -3.32 21.54 16.16
CA SER A 40 -2.92 21.82 14.79
C SER A 40 -3.05 20.61 13.89
N TYR A 41 -3.55 20.87 12.69
CA TYR A 41 -3.63 19.86 11.63
C TYR A 41 -2.24 19.39 11.20
N GLY A 42 -2.16 18.21 10.61
CA GLY A 42 -0.99 17.78 9.87
C GLY A 42 -0.75 18.65 8.64
N ALA A 43 0.34 18.41 7.97
CA ALA A 43 0.72 19.12 6.75
C ALA A 43 1.11 18.15 5.64
N LEU A 44 0.97 18.61 4.41
CA LEU A 44 1.62 18.01 3.25
C LEU A 44 2.59 19.04 2.67
N GLU A 45 3.84 18.67 2.54
CA GLU A 45 4.87 19.50 1.92
C GLU A 45 5.44 18.83 0.68
N VAL A 46 5.77 19.62 -0.31
CA VAL A 46 6.47 19.20 -1.52
C VAL A 46 7.95 19.55 -1.39
N VAL A 47 8.79 18.61 -1.76
CA VAL A 47 10.25 18.75 -1.79
C VAL A 47 10.72 18.70 -3.22
N ASP A 48 11.69 19.53 -3.58
CA ASP A 48 12.42 19.44 -4.83
C ASP A 48 13.40 18.25 -4.74
N ALA A 49 13.06 17.15 -5.41
CA ALA A 49 13.88 15.95 -5.39
C ALA A 49 15.16 16.06 -6.24
N TYR A 50 15.28 17.07 -7.07
CA TYR A 50 16.52 17.31 -7.81
C TYR A 50 17.62 17.90 -6.91
N TYR A 51 17.25 18.89 -6.09
CA TYR A 51 18.17 19.57 -5.16
C TYR A 51 18.07 19.08 -3.71
N ASP A 52 17.15 18.18 -3.41
CA ASP A 52 16.89 17.65 -2.07
C ASP A 52 16.55 18.74 -1.04
N THR A 53 15.73 19.71 -1.48
CA THR A 53 15.40 20.87 -0.66
C THR A 53 13.88 21.08 -0.55
N ARG A 54 13.44 21.49 0.65
CA ARG A 54 12.07 21.90 0.91
C ARG A 54 11.84 23.42 0.71
N PHE A 55 12.88 24.15 0.45
CA PHE A 55 12.84 25.61 0.32
C PHE A 55 13.06 26.04 -1.12
N ALA A 56 12.41 27.12 -1.52
CA ALA A 56 12.67 27.73 -2.81
C ALA A 56 14.15 28.16 -2.92
N TYR A 57 14.76 27.87 -4.06
CA TYR A 57 16.18 28.14 -4.30
C TYR A 57 16.60 29.59 -3.96
N ASN A 58 15.72 30.56 -4.23
CA ASN A 58 15.97 31.98 -3.99
C ASN A 58 15.39 32.51 -2.65
N ASN A 59 14.73 31.68 -1.86
CA ASN A 59 14.07 32.10 -0.63
C ASN A 59 13.94 30.94 0.37
N ILE A 60 14.88 30.82 1.25
CA ILE A 60 14.94 29.78 2.30
C ILE A 60 13.78 29.81 3.30
N ASN A 61 12.94 30.85 3.28
CA ASN A 61 11.75 30.94 4.14
C ASN A 61 10.47 30.48 3.41
N GLN A 62 10.56 30.16 2.12
CA GLN A 62 9.41 29.73 1.32
C GLN A 62 9.44 28.21 1.16
N THR A 63 8.57 27.51 1.86
CA THR A 63 8.27 26.09 1.65
C THR A 63 7.19 25.91 0.58
N PHE A 64 6.99 24.68 0.15
CA PHE A 64 5.98 24.31 -0.85
C PHE A 64 4.84 23.49 -0.21
N PRO A 65 3.95 24.09 0.60
CA PRO A 65 2.85 23.36 1.19
C PRO A 65 1.79 23.03 0.15
N VAL A 66 1.15 21.87 0.32
CA VAL A 66 -0.08 21.53 -0.43
C VAL A 66 -1.23 22.36 0.13
N SER A 67 -1.78 23.23 -0.69
CA SER A 67 -2.79 24.19 -0.25
C SER A 67 -4.14 23.51 0.05
N GLY A 68 -4.88 24.06 1.03
CA GLY A 68 -6.21 23.56 1.42
C GLY A 68 -6.22 22.20 2.12
N PHE A 69 -5.07 21.61 2.42
CA PHE A 69 -5.00 20.41 3.25
C PHE A 69 -5.27 20.75 4.73
N SER A 70 -6.15 19.97 5.37
CA SER A 70 -6.54 20.16 6.76
C SER A 70 -6.72 18.83 7.51
N GLY A 71 -6.06 17.77 7.03
CA GLY A 71 -6.12 16.45 7.67
C GLY A 71 -5.38 16.43 9.00
N ASP A 72 -5.91 15.66 9.96
CA ASP A 72 -5.27 15.43 11.24
C ASP A 72 -4.56 14.06 11.25
N LEU A 73 -3.30 14.02 11.68
CA LEU A 73 -2.43 12.86 11.71
C LEU A 73 -2.42 12.09 10.37
N PRO A 74 -1.91 12.67 9.29
CA PRO A 74 -1.77 11.94 8.01
C PRO A 74 -0.79 10.77 8.17
N VAL A 75 -1.21 9.56 7.75
CA VAL A 75 -0.46 8.32 7.96
C VAL A 75 -0.14 7.57 6.68
N THR A 76 -0.85 7.83 5.59
CA THR A 76 -0.63 7.11 4.34
C THR A 76 -0.95 7.97 3.14
N ILE A 77 -0.05 7.97 2.18
CA ILE A 77 -0.25 8.56 0.87
C ILE A 77 -0.50 7.43 -0.13
N GLN A 78 -1.71 7.33 -0.68
CA GLN A 78 -1.95 6.51 -1.86
C GLN A 78 -1.63 7.37 -3.08
N ASN A 79 -0.50 7.07 -3.73
CA ASN A 79 -0.01 7.79 -4.88
C ASN A 79 -0.65 7.24 -6.17
N MET A 80 -1.30 8.09 -6.94
CA MET A 80 -1.86 7.82 -8.26
C MET A 80 -1.21 8.79 -9.26
N ALA A 81 0.09 8.66 -9.42
CA ALA A 81 0.92 9.61 -10.16
C ALA A 81 0.53 9.72 -11.63
N GLU A 82 0.18 8.62 -12.29
CA GLU A 82 -0.30 8.63 -13.67
C GLU A 82 -1.53 9.51 -13.86
N GLU A 83 -2.43 9.56 -12.88
CA GLU A 83 -3.63 10.42 -12.89
C GLU A 83 -3.35 11.83 -12.37
N GLN A 84 -2.11 12.15 -12.00
CA GLN A 84 -1.71 13.41 -11.37
C GLN A 84 -2.52 13.73 -10.12
N THR A 85 -2.84 12.69 -9.36
CA THR A 85 -3.61 12.77 -8.12
C THR A 85 -3.04 11.87 -7.05
N GLY A 86 -3.49 12.06 -5.82
CA GLY A 86 -3.24 11.17 -4.70
C GLY A 86 -4.35 11.28 -3.68
N ALA A 87 -4.31 10.37 -2.72
CA ALA A 87 -5.20 10.41 -1.57
C ALA A 87 -4.38 10.23 -0.29
N VAL A 88 -4.71 11.00 0.73
CA VAL A 88 -4.00 10.98 2.01
C VAL A 88 -4.98 10.61 3.12
N TYR A 89 -4.73 9.49 3.76
CA TYR A 89 -5.52 9.08 4.92
C TYR A 89 -5.01 9.77 6.19
N ASN A 90 -5.96 10.33 6.93
CA ASN A 90 -5.75 11.08 8.16
C ASN A 90 -6.39 10.31 9.32
N SER A 91 -5.57 9.63 10.12
CA SER A 91 -6.06 8.78 11.21
C SER A 91 -6.73 9.58 12.32
N GLY A 92 -6.23 10.76 12.64
CA GLY A 92 -6.80 11.59 13.72
C GLY A 92 -8.22 12.10 13.43
N SER A 93 -8.58 12.24 12.14
CA SER A 93 -9.92 12.69 11.74
C SER A 93 -10.76 11.59 11.07
N GLY A 94 -10.21 10.36 10.88
CA GLY A 94 -10.88 9.28 10.17
C GLY A 94 -11.31 9.68 8.75
N SER A 95 -10.48 10.45 8.04
CA SER A 95 -10.82 11.07 6.76
C SER A 95 -9.80 10.77 5.67
N LEU A 96 -10.24 10.84 4.41
CA LEU A 96 -9.38 10.71 3.24
C LEU A 96 -9.39 12.01 2.43
N ALA A 97 -8.25 12.70 2.36
CA ALA A 97 -8.09 13.92 1.57
C ALA A 97 -7.65 13.58 0.14
N MET A 98 -8.33 14.12 -0.86
CA MET A 98 -7.97 14.01 -2.27
C MET A 98 -7.03 15.15 -2.66
N ILE A 99 -5.92 14.82 -3.30
CA ILE A 99 -4.88 15.78 -3.67
C ILE A 99 -4.75 15.85 -5.19
N SER A 100 -4.72 17.05 -5.75
CA SER A 100 -4.33 17.28 -7.13
C SER A 100 -2.86 17.68 -7.20
N TYR A 101 -2.04 16.89 -7.87
CA TYR A 101 -0.62 17.19 -8.03
C TYR A 101 -0.37 18.35 -8.99
N ALA A 102 -1.22 18.50 -10.01
CA ALA A 102 -1.14 19.63 -10.92
C ALA A 102 -1.43 20.98 -10.24
N LYS A 103 -2.27 20.97 -9.18
CA LYS A 103 -2.64 22.18 -8.43
C LYS A 103 -1.87 22.33 -7.12
N GLU A 104 -1.18 21.29 -6.70
CA GLU A 104 -0.57 21.19 -5.34
C GLU A 104 -1.58 21.58 -4.26
N ALA A 105 -2.77 21.02 -4.37
CA ALA A 105 -3.89 21.39 -3.50
C ALA A 105 -4.78 20.20 -3.17
N ALA A 106 -5.35 20.23 -1.98
CA ALA A 106 -6.46 19.36 -1.64
C ALA A 106 -7.71 19.78 -2.44
N THR A 107 -8.35 18.81 -3.09
CA THR A 107 -9.54 19.04 -3.93
C THR A 107 -10.84 18.63 -3.26
N GLY A 108 -10.74 17.92 -2.14
CA GLY A 108 -11.89 17.49 -1.34
C GLY A 108 -11.45 16.54 -0.25
N THR A 109 -12.34 16.32 0.70
CA THR A 109 -12.13 15.39 1.81
C THR A 109 -13.36 14.50 1.96
N GLN A 110 -13.13 13.20 2.01
CA GLN A 110 -14.15 12.21 2.35
C GLN A 110 -14.10 11.95 3.85
N ASN A 111 -15.19 12.26 4.53
CA ASN A 111 -15.42 11.94 5.94
C ASN A 111 -16.35 10.73 6.09
N GLY A 112 -16.56 10.27 7.32
CA GLY A 112 -17.54 9.23 7.62
C GLY A 112 -17.10 7.84 7.21
N LEU A 113 -15.83 7.52 7.45
CA LEU A 113 -15.24 6.21 7.18
C LEU A 113 -15.48 5.21 8.34
N ASN A 114 -16.42 5.51 9.24
CA ASN A 114 -16.75 4.70 10.42
C ASN A 114 -15.55 4.38 11.31
N GLY A 115 -14.99 5.43 11.93
CA GLY A 115 -13.88 5.31 12.87
C GLY A 115 -12.51 5.24 12.19
N ASP A 116 -11.52 4.84 12.96
CA ASP A 116 -10.15 4.69 12.48
C ASP A 116 -10.03 3.47 11.57
N SER A 117 -9.57 3.72 10.35
CA SER A 117 -9.35 2.65 9.39
C SER A 117 -7.96 2.05 9.57
N SER A 118 -7.91 0.76 9.84
CA SER A 118 -6.66 -0.03 9.86
C SER A 118 -6.10 -0.27 8.46
N SER A 119 -6.94 -0.16 7.44
CA SER A 119 -6.57 -0.26 6.03
C SER A 119 -7.59 0.50 5.18
N ILE A 120 -7.12 1.31 4.25
CA ILE A 120 -7.96 2.10 3.37
C ILE A 120 -7.41 2.08 1.95
N PHE A 121 -8.30 2.07 0.96
CA PHE A 121 -7.93 2.11 -0.46
C PHE A 121 -8.95 2.93 -1.23
N ILE A 122 -8.49 3.79 -2.13
CA ILE A 122 -9.33 4.45 -3.13
C ILE A 122 -9.00 3.89 -4.52
N THR A 123 -10.02 3.59 -5.32
CA THR A 123 -9.80 3.16 -6.70
C THR A 123 -9.18 4.27 -7.54
N ARG A 124 -8.42 3.89 -8.56
CA ARG A 124 -7.66 4.82 -9.40
C ARG A 124 -8.54 5.90 -10.07
N ASP A 125 -9.74 5.54 -10.47
CA ASP A 125 -10.75 6.46 -10.99
C ASP A 125 -11.43 7.30 -9.90
N GLN A 126 -11.06 7.09 -8.64
CA GLN A 126 -11.60 7.74 -7.45
C GLN A 126 -13.12 7.56 -7.26
N GLU A 127 -13.73 6.55 -7.88
CA GLU A 127 -15.15 6.28 -7.72
C GLU A 127 -15.49 5.58 -6.41
N TYR A 128 -14.62 4.67 -5.94
CA TYR A 128 -14.86 3.90 -4.72
C TYR A 128 -13.75 4.06 -3.70
N ILE A 129 -14.15 4.11 -2.43
CA ILE A 129 -13.25 3.99 -1.28
C ILE A 129 -13.67 2.77 -0.49
N PHE A 130 -12.69 1.94 -0.13
CA PHE A 130 -12.84 0.82 0.78
C PHE A 130 -12.04 1.11 2.04
N ALA A 131 -12.69 1.07 3.20
CA ALA A 131 -12.05 1.33 4.48
C ALA A 131 -12.40 0.23 5.48
N ALA A 132 -11.40 -0.45 6.00
CA ALA A 132 -11.55 -1.47 7.03
C ALA A 132 -11.35 -0.84 8.40
N SER A 133 -12.37 -0.81 9.23
CA SER A 133 -12.28 -0.41 10.62
C SER A 133 -12.30 -1.63 11.53
N GLN A 134 -11.18 -1.89 12.19
CA GLN A 134 -11.08 -2.99 13.13
C GLN A 134 -11.86 -2.71 14.42
N GLU A 135 -11.89 -1.47 14.85
CA GLU A 135 -12.59 -1.05 16.07
C GLU A 135 -14.10 -1.17 15.90
N GLU A 136 -14.63 -0.67 14.80
CA GLU A 136 -16.07 -0.69 14.51
C GLU A 136 -16.56 -2.00 13.88
N HIS A 137 -15.63 -2.92 13.54
CA HIS A 137 -15.94 -4.20 12.91
C HIS A 137 -16.68 -4.10 11.57
N VAL A 138 -16.37 -3.08 10.77
CA VAL A 138 -17.05 -2.81 9.50
C VAL A 138 -16.08 -2.64 8.33
N LEU A 139 -16.54 -3.06 7.16
CA LEU A 139 -16.01 -2.62 5.87
C LEU A 139 -16.88 -1.50 5.35
N THR A 140 -16.36 -0.29 5.37
CA THR A 140 -17.04 0.86 4.77
C THR A 140 -16.72 0.93 3.28
N ILE A 141 -17.75 1.08 2.46
CA ILE A 141 -17.65 1.31 1.02
C ILE A 141 -18.28 2.64 0.71
N VAL A 142 -17.53 3.56 0.14
CA VAL A 142 -18.05 4.85 -0.33
C VAL A 142 -18.13 4.80 -1.85
N ASP A 143 -19.33 4.95 -2.40
CA ASP A 143 -19.59 5.16 -3.83
C ASP A 143 -19.64 6.68 -4.07
N ARG A 144 -18.52 7.25 -4.46
CA ARG A 144 -18.40 8.71 -4.64
C ARG A 144 -19.18 9.21 -5.86
N ALA A 145 -19.29 8.39 -6.90
CA ALA A 145 -20.02 8.74 -8.10
C ALA A 145 -21.53 8.89 -7.84
N LYS A 146 -22.08 8.07 -6.93
CA LYS A 146 -23.51 8.08 -6.58
C LYS A 146 -23.81 8.70 -5.22
N GLY A 147 -22.76 9.08 -4.46
CA GLY A 147 -22.91 9.71 -3.16
C GLY A 147 -23.42 8.78 -2.06
N GLY A 148 -23.10 7.47 -2.11
CA GLY A 148 -23.53 6.47 -1.13
C GLY A 148 -22.39 6.03 -0.21
N SER A 149 -22.71 5.73 1.06
CA SER A 149 -21.80 5.08 1.99
C SER A 149 -22.50 3.85 2.59
N TYR A 150 -21.80 2.73 2.63
CA TYR A 150 -22.32 1.42 3.03
C TYR A 150 -21.37 0.80 4.04
N ALA A 151 -21.86 0.46 5.23
CA ALA A 151 -21.08 -0.15 6.30
C ALA A 151 -21.45 -1.63 6.44
N LEU A 152 -20.69 -2.51 5.82
CA LEU A 152 -20.88 -3.95 5.88
C LEU A 152 -20.23 -4.52 7.15
N SER A 153 -21.00 -5.19 7.98
CA SER A 153 -20.53 -5.78 9.23
C SER A 153 -19.61 -6.98 8.96
N LEU A 154 -18.40 -6.92 9.49
CA LEU A 154 -17.42 -8.01 9.39
C LEU A 154 -16.55 -8.05 10.66
N PRO A 155 -16.96 -8.79 11.69
CA PRO A 155 -16.22 -8.87 12.95
C PRO A 155 -14.77 -9.31 12.75
N GLY A 156 -13.85 -8.55 13.34
CA GLY A 156 -12.41 -8.80 13.27
C GLY A 156 -11.76 -8.38 11.94
N ILE A 157 -12.47 -7.68 11.07
CA ILE A 157 -11.85 -7.10 9.87
C ILE A 157 -10.69 -6.18 10.27
N TYR A 158 -9.58 -6.27 9.51
CA TYR A 158 -8.43 -5.39 9.76
C TYR A 158 -7.77 -4.88 8.48
N ARG A 159 -8.06 -5.48 7.33
CA ARG A 159 -7.43 -5.11 6.06
C ARG A 159 -8.36 -5.30 4.87
N VAL A 160 -8.17 -4.44 3.87
CA VAL A 160 -8.73 -4.57 2.53
C VAL A 160 -7.59 -4.50 1.51
N SER A 161 -7.65 -5.32 0.46
CA SER A 161 -6.73 -5.25 -0.69
C SER A 161 -7.55 -5.13 -1.96
N VAL A 162 -7.16 -4.20 -2.84
CA VAL A 162 -7.87 -3.93 -4.10
C VAL A 162 -6.93 -4.12 -5.26
N ASN A 163 -7.40 -4.72 -6.35
CA ASN A 163 -6.58 -4.96 -7.53
C ASN A 163 -6.29 -3.65 -8.30
N PRO A 164 -5.21 -3.59 -9.13
CA PRO A 164 -4.83 -2.39 -9.88
C PRO A 164 -5.95 -1.79 -10.73
N GLY A 165 -6.80 -2.63 -11.32
CA GLY A 165 -7.95 -2.20 -12.11
C GLY A 165 -9.13 -1.66 -11.29
N GLY A 166 -9.07 -1.67 -9.95
CA GLY A 166 -10.14 -1.22 -9.08
C GLY A 166 -11.45 -1.95 -9.33
N THR A 167 -11.41 -3.26 -9.56
CA THR A 167 -12.58 -4.09 -9.87
C THR A 167 -12.83 -5.21 -8.85
N VAL A 168 -11.82 -5.57 -8.08
CA VAL A 168 -11.87 -6.59 -7.03
C VAL A 168 -11.35 -6.01 -5.74
N ALA A 169 -12.11 -6.15 -4.67
CA ALA A 169 -11.68 -5.89 -3.31
C ALA A 169 -11.79 -7.16 -2.48
N LEU A 170 -10.76 -7.46 -1.70
CA LEU A 170 -10.72 -8.59 -0.77
C LEU A 170 -10.57 -8.07 0.64
N ALA A 171 -11.39 -8.56 1.56
CA ALA A 171 -11.37 -8.19 2.97
C ALA A 171 -10.84 -9.33 3.84
N PHE A 172 -9.99 -8.99 4.79
CA PHE A 172 -9.27 -9.92 5.65
C PHE A 172 -9.67 -9.73 7.11
N VAL A 173 -9.87 -10.84 7.79
CA VAL A 173 -10.31 -10.91 9.18
C VAL A 173 -9.18 -11.49 10.03
N GLN A 174 -8.87 -10.82 11.13
CA GLN A 174 -7.83 -11.25 12.04
C GLN A 174 -8.15 -12.65 12.62
N ASN A 175 -7.16 -13.52 12.66
CA ASN A 175 -7.29 -14.89 13.15
C ASN A 175 -8.33 -15.76 12.43
N SER A 176 -8.75 -15.38 11.24
CA SER A 176 -9.65 -16.17 10.39
C SER A 176 -8.88 -17.01 9.37
N ASN A 177 -9.51 -18.06 8.88
CA ASN A 177 -9.06 -18.83 7.73
C ASN A 177 -9.85 -18.50 6.46
N TYR A 178 -10.65 -17.46 6.48
CA TYR A 178 -11.49 -17.08 5.37
C TYR A 178 -11.16 -15.68 4.85
N VAL A 179 -11.41 -15.50 3.55
CA VAL A 179 -11.30 -14.22 2.86
C VAL A 179 -12.69 -13.83 2.38
N TYR A 180 -13.00 -12.55 2.40
CA TYR A 180 -14.30 -12.01 2.01
C TYR A 180 -14.15 -11.03 0.86
N TYR A 181 -15.25 -10.80 0.11
CA TYR A 181 -15.28 -9.79 -0.93
C TYR A 181 -16.64 -9.09 -0.96
N PRO A 182 -16.67 -7.76 -1.10
CA PRO A 182 -17.91 -7.04 -1.35
C PRO A 182 -18.31 -7.14 -2.81
N ARG A 183 -19.61 -7.19 -3.06
CA ARG A 183 -20.20 -7.16 -4.41
C ARG A 183 -21.35 -6.17 -4.47
N GLN A 184 -21.34 -5.34 -5.49
CA GLN A 184 -22.47 -4.47 -5.80
C GLN A 184 -23.57 -5.28 -6.48
N LEU A 185 -24.82 -5.12 -6.02
CA LEU A 185 -25.96 -5.81 -6.59
C LEU A 185 -26.55 -5.02 -7.78
N THR A 186 -27.07 -5.73 -8.75
CA THR A 186 -27.86 -5.14 -9.83
C THR A 186 -29.21 -4.63 -9.31
N SER A 187 -29.87 -3.74 -10.04
CA SER A 187 -31.19 -3.25 -9.64
C SER A 187 -32.22 -4.38 -9.52
N SER A 188 -32.14 -5.41 -10.36
CA SER A 188 -33.01 -6.57 -10.28
C SER A 188 -32.76 -7.45 -9.06
N GLU A 189 -31.48 -7.61 -8.68
CA GLU A 189 -31.11 -8.32 -7.44
C GLU A 189 -31.58 -7.53 -6.21
N THR A 190 -31.37 -6.22 -6.18
CA THR A 190 -31.87 -5.36 -5.09
C THR A 190 -33.35 -5.52 -4.87
N LEU A 191 -34.16 -5.57 -5.96
CA LEU A 191 -35.59 -5.81 -5.86
C LEU A 191 -35.91 -7.21 -5.35
N SER A 192 -35.17 -8.21 -5.80
CA SER A 192 -35.39 -9.62 -5.39
C SER A 192 -35.07 -9.84 -3.91
N TYR A 193 -34.12 -9.08 -3.36
CA TYR A 193 -33.63 -9.21 -1.98
C TYR A 193 -34.21 -8.15 -1.02
N SER A 194 -35.24 -7.45 -1.43
CA SER A 194 -35.83 -6.33 -0.68
C SER A 194 -36.64 -6.70 0.58
N GLY A 195 -36.70 -7.97 0.93
CA GLY A 195 -37.41 -8.46 2.12
C GLY A 195 -36.60 -8.52 3.42
N GLY A 196 -35.38 -8.01 3.42
CA GLY A 196 -34.44 -8.08 4.56
C GLY A 196 -33.62 -9.37 4.58
N PRO A 197 -32.92 -9.66 5.69
CA PRO A 197 -31.92 -10.74 5.76
C PRO A 197 -32.41 -12.13 5.32
N SER A 198 -33.66 -12.41 5.48
CA SER A 198 -34.23 -13.71 5.06
C SER A 198 -34.36 -13.88 3.54
N THR A 199 -34.24 -12.80 2.77
CA THR A 199 -34.32 -12.79 1.30
C THR A 199 -32.98 -12.58 0.63
N TRP A 200 -31.90 -12.32 1.40
CA TRP A 200 -30.56 -12.10 0.86
C TRP A 200 -30.03 -13.32 0.10
N PRO A 201 -28.99 -13.17 -0.75
CA PRO A 201 -28.31 -14.32 -1.32
C PRO A 201 -27.84 -15.26 -0.21
N THR A 202 -28.06 -16.56 -0.37
CA THR A 202 -27.80 -17.59 0.66
C THR A 202 -26.34 -17.58 1.18
N SER A 203 -25.40 -17.09 0.37
CA SER A 203 -23.98 -16.99 0.72
C SER A 203 -23.55 -15.61 1.23
N ALA A 204 -24.46 -14.64 1.31
CA ALA A 204 -24.14 -13.31 1.82
C ALA A 204 -23.98 -13.34 3.35
N VAL A 205 -22.90 -12.69 3.81
CA VAL A 205 -22.62 -12.55 5.26
C VAL A 205 -23.34 -11.32 5.81
N ASP A 206 -23.36 -10.24 5.04
CA ASP A 206 -24.05 -9.00 5.36
C ASP A 206 -24.41 -8.24 4.10
N CYS A 207 -25.44 -7.40 4.14
CA CYS A 207 -25.88 -6.57 3.03
C CYS A 207 -26.37 -5.21 3.48
N GLU A 208 -26.02 -4.16 2.74
CA GLU A 208 -26.42 -2.78 3.03
C GLU A 208 -26.98 -2.04 1.80
N PRO A 209 -28.09 -1.25 1.95
CA PRO A 209 -29.01 -1.21 3.11
C PRO A 209 -29.77 -2.55 3.28
N GLN A 210 -30.07 -2.92 4.51
CA GLN A 210 -30.63 -4.25 4.82
C GLN A 210 -31.92 -4.60 4.07
N ASN A 211 -32.83 -3.64 3.88
CA ASN A 211 -34.12 -3.85 3.23
C ASN A 211 -34.15 -3.50 1.73
N ALA A 212 -33.06 -2.96 1.20
CA ALA A 212 -32.89 -2.62 -0.22
C ALA A 212 -31.41 -2.73 -0.59
N PRO A 213 -30.84 -3.93 -0.51
CA PRO A 213 -29.39 -4.10 -0.53
C PRO A 213 -28.80 -3.65 -1.87
N LYS A 214 -27.79 -2.81 -1.78
CA LYS A 214 -26.98 -2.37 -2.91
C LYS A 214 -25.62 -3.03 -2.93
N TRP A 215 -25.10 -3.31 -1.75
CA TRP A 215 -23.85 -4.02 -1.55
C TRP A 215 -24.06 -5.20 -0.61
N CYS A 216 -23.49 -6.34 -0.96
CA CYS A 216 -23.41 -7.49 -0.07
C CYS A 216 -21.98 -7.96 0.06
N LEU A 217 -21.66 -8.49 1.22
CA LEU A 217 -20.39 -9.11 1.56
C LEU A 217 -20.53 -10.62 1.44
N PHE A 218 -19.60 -11.24 0.73
CA PHE A 218 -19.58 -12.69 0.50
C PHE A 218 -18.28 -13.28 1.00
N GLN A 219 -18.35 -14.51 1.47
CA GLN A 219 -17.18 -15.32 1.69
C GLN A 219 -16.69 -15.88 0.34
N VAL A 220 -15.37 -15.88 0.13
CA VAL A 220 -14.77 -16.48 -1.05
C VAL A 220 -15.06 -17.98 -1.05
N ALA A 221 -15.69 -18.46 -2.10
CA ALA A 221 -16.14 -19.85 -2.25
C ALA A 221 -15.84 -20.39 -3.65
N ASP A 222 -15.82 -21.69 -3.82
CA ASP A 222 -15.70 -22.33 -5.13
C ASP A 222 -17.03 -22.25 -5.93
N SER A 223 -17.04 -22.79 -7.14
CA SER A 223 -18.22 -22.79 -8.03
C SER A 223 -19.42 -23.54 -7.46
N ASN A 224 -19.22 -24.37 -6.45
CA ASN A 224 -20.28 -25.12 -5.78
C ASN A 224 -20.79 -24.39 -4.53
N GLY A 225 -20.26 -23.21 -4.23
CA GLY A 225 -20.57 -22.46 -3.03
C GLY A 225 -19.86 -22.94 -1.77
N THR A 226 -18.87 -23.83 -1.90
CA THR A 226 -18.08 -24.30 -0.76
C THR A 226 -17.03 -23.22 -0.42
N PRO A 227 -17.00 -22.72 0.82
CA PRO A 227 -16.00 -21.73 1.23
C PRO A 227 -14.58 -22.22 1.03
N LEU A 228 -13.72 -21.39 0.42
CA LEU A 228 -12.28 -21.65 0.35
C LEU A 228 -11.63 -21.31 1.68
N THR A 229 -10.76 -22.18 2.14
CA THR A 229 -10.01 -21.99 3.36
C THR A 229 -8.54 -21.67 3.07
N PHE A 230 -8.02 -20.72 3.82
CA PHE A 230 -6.64 -20.26 3.78
C PHE A 230 -6.00 -20.51 5.16
N ASP A 231 -4.70 -20.27 5.27
CA ASP A 231 -4.01 -20.47 6.56
C ASP A 231 -3.62 -19.12 7.18
N ARG A 232 -4.55 -18.48 7.88
CA ARG A 232 -4.36 -17.15 8.47
C ARG A 232 -3.99 -16.09 7.40
N PRO A 233 -4.86 -15.82 6.44
CA PRO A 233 -4.59 -14.87 5.37
C PRO A 233 -4.48 -13.44 5.92
N LEU A 234 -3.40 -12.72 5.53
CA LEU A 234 -3.13 -11.36 5.97
C LEU A 234 -3.53 -10.30 4.97
N LYS A 235 -3.22 -10.51 3.71
CA LYS A 235 -3.50 -9.59 2.61
C LYS A 235 -3.45 -10.31 1.27
N ALA A 236 -3.93 -9.64 0.23
CA ALA A 236 -3.66 -10.02 -1.15
C ALA A 236 -2.71 -9.03 -1.81
N VAL A 237 -1.85 -9.56 -2.68
CA VAL A 237 -1.18 -8.81 -3.73
C VAL A 237 -1.64 -9.35 -5.07
N PHE A 238 -1.63 -8.53 -6.10
CA PHE A 238 -2.23 -8.90 -7.37
C PHE A 238 -1.19 -8.98 -8.47
N SER A 239 -1.45 -9.83 -9.47
CA SER A 239 -0.74 -9.76 -10.74
C SER A 239 -0.93 -8.39 -11.39
N THR A 240 -0.01 -7.99 -12.26
CA THR A 240 -0.03 -6.67 -12.91
C THR A 240 -1.30 -6.41 -13.74
N ASP A 241 -1.90 -7.48 -14.27
CA ASP A 241 -3.19 -7.43 -14.99
C ASP A 241 -4.42 -7.48 -14.04
N GLY A 242 -4.20 -7.66 -12.74
CA GLY A 242 -5.26 -7.80 -11.74
C GLY A 242 -6.06 -9.09 -11.81
N GLY A 243 -5.70 -10.02 -12.69
CA GLY A 243 -6.44 -11.26 -12.95
C GLY A 243 -6.18 -12.37 -11.92
N THR A 244 -5.17 -12.23 -11.09
CA THR A 244 -4.83 -13.20 -10.03
C THR A 244 -4.51 -12.46 -8.74
N ALA A 245 -5.10 -12.92 -7.64
CA ALA A 245 -4.72 -12.53 -6.29
C ALA A 245 -3.81 -13.60 -5.67
N TYR A 246 -2.68 -13.18 -5.14
CA TYR A 246 -1.83 -14.00 -4.30
C TYR A 246 -2.17 -13.68 -2.85
N ILE A 247 -2.86 -14.61 -2.19
CA ILE A 247 -3.26 -14.47 -0.79
C ILE A 247 -2.09 -14.86 0.09
N LEU A 248 -1.55 -13.90 0.82
CA LEU A 248 -0.43 -14.13 1.74
C LEU A 248 -0.95 -14.73 3.04
N ASN A 249 -0.50 -15.94 3.36
CA ASN A 249 -0.85 -16.64 4.59
C ASN A 249 0.30 -16.49 5.59
N CYS A 250 -0.03 -15.99 6.78
CA CYS A 250 0.96 -15.62 7.81
C CYS A 250 1.75 -16.81 8.35
N GLY A 251 1.14 -17.99 8.39
CA GLY A 251 1.77 -19.18 8.93
C GLY A 251 1.81 -19.24 10.47
N PRO A 252 2.83 -19.91 11.01
CA PRO A 252 2.91 -20.21 12.46
C PRO A 252 2.86 -18.97 13.37
N GLU A 253 3.38 -17.85 12.91
CA GLU A 253 3.42 -16.58 13.65
C GLU A 253 2.02 -16.05 13.99
N CYS A 254 1.05 -16.29 13.09
CA CYS A 254 -0.36 -15.94 13.30
C CYS A 254 -1.21 -17.12 13.80
N GLY A 255 -0.59 -18.17 14.31
CA GLY A 255 -1.29 -19.39 14.74
C GLY A 255 -1.80 -20.24 13.57
N GLY A 256 -1.21 -20.09 12.38
CA GLY A 256 -1.38 -20.96 11.23
C GLY A 256 -0.43 -22.15 11.25
N THR A 257 -0.51 -23.00 10.23
CA THR A 257 0.29 -24.24 10.14
C THR A 257 1.43 -24.14 9.13
N ALA A 258 1.26 -23.32 8.09
CA ALA A 258 2.25 -23.14 7.04
C ALA A 258 2.23 -21.72 6.49
N SER A 259 3.42 -21.15 6.24
CA SER A 259 3.53 -19.91 5.49
C SER A 259 3.46 -20.21 4.00
N SER A 260 2.56 -19.55 3.26
CA SER A 260 2.38 -19.77 1.84
C SER A 260 1.71 -18.58 1.15
N ALA A 261 1.83 -18.52 -0.19
CA ALA A 261 0.99 -17.69 -1.04
C ALA A 261 0.00 -18.60 -1.77
N SER A 262 -1.29 -18.35 -1.61
CA SER A 262 -2.36 -19.07 -2.30
C SER A 262 -2.82 -18.31 -3.52
N LEU A 263 -2.85 -18.95 -4.71
CA LEU A 263 -3.27 -18.33 -5.96
C LEU A 263 -4.79 -18.41 -6.11
N LEU A 264 -5.41 -17.25 -6.28
CA LEU A 264 -6.84 -17.11 -6.43
C LEU A 264 -7.16 -16.31 -7.70
N PRO A 265 -7.79 -16.92 -8.72
CA PRO A 265 -8.32 -16.17 -9.85
C PRO A 265 -9.39 -15.17 -9.41
N THR A 266 -9.27 -13.92 -9.81
CA THR A 266 -10.13 -12.83 -9.31
C THR A 266 -11.31 -12.48 -10.21
N GLY A 267 -11.34 -13.01 -11.44
CA GLY A 267 -12.42 -12.73 -12.40
C GLY A 267 -13.84 -12.88 -11.86
N PRO A 268 -14.18 -13.98 -11.15
CA PRO A 268 -15.53 -14.19 -10.60
C PRO A 268 -15.91 -13.29 -9.43
N MET A 269 -14.94 -12.61 -8.81
CA MET A 269 -15.13 -11.79 -7.61
C MET A 269 -15.19 -10.29 -7.90
N ILE A 270 -15.50 -9.91 -9.14
CA ILE A 270 -15.57 -8.50 -9.50
C ILE A 270 -16.71 -7.81 -8.76
N PHE A 271 -16.42 -6.75 -8.03
CA PHE A 271 -17.46 -6.02 -7.31
C PHE A 271 -18.26 -5.06 -8.20
N ARG A 272 -17.71 -4.60 -9.33
CA ARG A 272 -18.43 -3.76 -10.28
C ARG A 272 -19.41 -4.58 -11.10
N LEU A 273 -20.58 -4.02 -11.35
CA LEU A 273 -21.68 -4.69 -12.05
C LEU A 273 -21.28 -5.29 -13.41
N GLY A 274 -21.73 -6.52 -13.64
CA GLY A 274 -21.82 -7.12 -14.97
C GLY A 274 -20.74 -8.12 -15.35
N LEU A 275 -19.89 -8.58 -14.45
CA LEU A 275 -18.70 -9.34 -14.81
C LEU A 275 -18.47 -10.60 -13.98
N ALA A 276 -19.34 -11.56 -14.04
CA ALA A 276 -19.05 -12.91 -13.54
C ALA A 276 -18.84 -13.85 -14.73
N SER A 277 -17.61 -14.20 -15.05
CA SER A 277 -17.34 -15.31 -15.96
C SER A 277 -16.16 -16.10 -15.46
N GLY A 278 -16.39 -17.35 -15.13
CA GLY A 278 -15.40 -18.30 -14.66
C GLY A 278 -15.70 -18.81 -13.25
N ALA A 279 -15.44 -20.09 -13.04
CA ALA A 279 -15.56 -20.73 -11.75
C ALA A 279 -14.27 -20.58 -10.95
N LEU A 280 -14.36 -20.26 -9.66
CA LEU A 280 -13.22 -20.38 -8.75
C LEU A 280 -12.80 -21.84 -8.64
N PRO A 281 -11.49 -22.09 -8.43
CA PRO A 281 -11.00 -23.44 -8.23
C PRO A 281 -11.64 -24.05 -6.98
N SER A 282 -11.81 -25.37 -6.96
CA SER A 282 -12.13 -26.07 -5.72
C SER A 282 -10.93 -25.99 -4.75
N GLN A 283 -11.19 -26.19 -3.46
CA GLN A 283 -10.11 -26.18 -2.45
C GLN A 283 -8.96 -27.11 -2.82
N SER A 284 -9.26 -28.29 -3.35
CA SER A 284 -8.26 -29.29 -3.74
C SER A 284 -7.44 -28.94 -4.99
N SER A 285 -7.92 -28.02 -5.81
CA SER A 285 -7.24 -27.55 -7.03
C SER A 285 -6.56 -26.19 -6.86
N MET A 286 -6.69 -25.56 -5.69
CA MET A 286 -6.03 -24.30 -5.39
C MET A 286 -4.52 -24.53 -5.27
N THR A 287 -3.74 -23.72 -5.97
CA THR A 287 -2.27 -23.80 -5.91
C THR A 287 -1.74 -23.02 -4.71
N ASN A 288 -0.87 -23.64 -3.93
CA ASN A 288 -0.11 -23.00 -2.86
C ASN A 288 1.37 -22.96 -3.22
N ILE A 289 1.98 -21.82 -2.95
CA ILE A 289 3.44 -21.61 -3.07
C ILE A 289 3.99 -21.53 -1.64
N PRO A 290 4.74 -22.53 -1.16
CA PRO A 290 5.37 -22.46 0.16
C PRO A 290 6.37 -21.31 0.21
N ILE A 291 6.31 -20.50 1.27
CA ILE A 291 7.19 -19.36 1.51
C ILE A 291 7.98 -19.59 2.80
N PRO A 292 9.19 -20.14 2.74
CA PRO A 292 9.94 -20.54 3.95
C PRO A 292 10.27 -19.38 4.88
N GLY A 293 10.40 -18.17 4.32
CA GLY A 293 10.75 -16.96 5.07
C GLY A 293 9.56 -16.21 5.69
N GLY A 294 8.36 -16.79 5.68
CA GLY A 294 7.14 -16.09 6.07
C GLY A 294 6.56 -15.23 4.95
N ALA A 295 5.27 -14.88 5.07
CA ALA A 295 4.57 -14.08 4.07
C ALA A 295 3.67 -13.06 4.75
N SER A 296 4.15 -11.83 4.92
CA SER A 296 3.39 -10.72 5.52
C SER A 296 3.15 -9.57 4.55
N ASN A 297 4.05 -9.34 3.62
CA ASN A 297 3.91 -8.37 2.54
C ASN A 297 4.58 -8.90 1.26
N ALA A 298 4.17 -8.39 0.10
CA ALA A 298 4.82 -8.77 -1.16
C ALA A 298 4.67 -7.67 -2.21
N LEU A 299 5.55 -7.74 -3.22
CA LEU A 299 5.51 -6.91 -4.42
C LEU A 299 5.63 -7.83 -5.64
N VAL A 300 4.72 -7.66 -6.60
CA VAL A 300 4.74 -8.40 -7.87
C VAL A 300 5.35 -7.51 -8.95
N SER A 301 6.37 -8.02 -9.62
CA SER A 301 6.98 -7.36 -10.78
C SER A 301 7.13 -8.36 -11.91
N SER A 302 6.32 -8.22 -12.95
CA SER A 302 6.29 -9.13 -14.10
C SER A 302 6.08 -10.60 -13.66
N SER A 303 7.03 -11.48 -13.90
CA SER A 303 6.98 -12.90 -13.52
C SER A 303 7.65 -13.21 -12.18
N THR A 304 7.99 -12.20 -11.40
CA THR A 304 8.64 -12.36 -10.10
C THR A 304 7.76 -11.75 -9.00
N MET A 305 7.65 -12.44 -7.87
CA MET A 305 7.07 -11.88 -6.66
C MET A 305 8.13 -11.88 -5.55
N TYR A 306 8.33 -10.74 -4.95
CA TYR A 306 9.19 -10.55 -3.79
C TYR A 306 8.32 -10.60 -2.55
N VAL A 307 8.51 -11.63 -1.72
CA VAL A 307 7.70 -11.84 -0.52
C VAL A 307 8.56 -11.56 0.70
N VAL A 308 8.12 -10.69 1.57
CA VAL A 308 8.77 -10.44 2.86
C VAL A 308 7.93 -10.95 4.00
N GLY A 309 8.60 -11.42 5.05
CA GLY A 309 7.92 -11.95 6.22
C GLY A 309 8.90 -12.18 7.36
N GLN A 310 8.43 -12.94 8.34
CA GLN A 310 9.20 -13.29 9.52
C GLN A 310 9.32 -14.81 9.60
N GLN A 311 10.50 -15.29 9.97
CA GLN A 311 10.76 -16.70 10.16
C GLN A 311 11.21 -16.95 11.62
N PRO A 312 10.62 -17.94 12.31
CA PRO A 312 11.08 -18.33 13.62
C PRO A 312 12.49 -18.92 13.55
N GLN A 313 13.32 -18.59 14.51
CA GLN A 313 14.68 -19.10 14.69
C GLN A 313 14.71 -20.20 15.76
N THR A 314 15.81 -20.94 15.81
CA THR A 314 16.00 -22.04 16.78
C THR A 314 16.05 -21.57 18.24
N ASP A 315 16.34 -20.30 18.47
CA ASP A 315 16.37 -19.66 19.79
C ASP A 315 14.98 -19.14 20.24
N GLY A 316 13.94 -19.31 19.39
CA GLY A 316 12.59 -18.84 19.65
C GLY A 316 12.33 -17.40 19.24
N LEU A 317 13.31 -16.70 18.67
CA LEU A 317 13.15 -15.36 18.10
C LEU A 317 12.70 -15.45 16.65
N TYR A 318 12.34 -14.31 16.07
CA TYR A 318 11.98 -14.19 14.65
C TYR A 318 13.04 -13.36 13.93
N THR A 319 13.20 -13.61 12.65
CA THR A 319 14.05 -12.79 11.77
C THR A 319 13.28 -12.40 10.52
N GLY A 320 13.48 -11.18 10.06
CA GLY A 320 12.90 -10.69 8.80
C GLY A 320 13.58 -11.33 7.59
N ASN A 321 12.80 -11.86 6.68
CA ASN A 321 13.28 -12.55 5.48
C ASN A 321 12.60 -12.05 4.21
N LEU A 322 13.33 -12.12 3.11
CA LEU A 322 12.87 -11.95 1.74
C LEU A 322 12.90 -13.31 1.03
N THR A 323 11.82 -13.70 0.40
CA THR A 323 11.76 -14.87 -0.48
C THR A 323 11.41 -14.41 -1.91
N VAL A 324 12.25 -14.75 -2.87
CA VAL A 324 12.01 -14.47 -4.29
C VAL A 324 11.23 -15.62 -4.90
N VAL A 325 10.08 -15.35 -5.47
CA VAL A 325 9.18 -16.33 -6.08
C VAL A 325 9.14 -16.16 -7.58
N ASN A 326 9.39 -17.24 -8.31
CA ASN A 326 9.17 -17.28 -9.75
C ASN A 326 7.71 -17.66 -10.03
N LEU A 327 6.94 -16.73 -10.55
CA LEU A 327 5.52 -16.91 -10.84
C LEU A 327 5.25 -17.73 -12.11
N ALA A 328 6.23 -17.88 -13.00
CA ALA A 328 6.04 -18.67 -14.21
C ALA A 328 5.93 -20.18 -13.91
N ASN A 329 6.54 -20.63 -12.82
CA ASN A 329 6.51 -22.04 -12.39
C ASN A 329 6.03 -22.21 -10.93
N ASN A 330 5.63 -21.13 -10.27
CA ASN A 330 5.15 -21.12 -8.88
C ASN A 330 6.16 -21.69 -7.87
N THR A 331 7.44 -21.37 -8.04
CA THR A 331 8.50 -21.84 -7.14
C THR A 331 9.11 -20.71 -6.32
N ALA A 332 9.28 -20.97 -5.03
CA ALA A 332 9.95 -20.05 -4.10
C ALA A 332 11.44 -20.42 -3.96
N GLY A 333 12.29 -19.41 -3.90
CA GLY A 333 13.71 -19.54 -3.56
C GLY A 333 13.93 -19.75 -2.05
N SER A 334 15.19 -19.85 -1.67
CA SER A 334 15.57 -19.85 -0.25
C SER A 334 15.34 -18.47 0.38
N PRO A 335 14.98 -18.41 1.67
CA PRO A 335 14.83 -17.13 2.36
C PRO A 335 16.18 -16.41 2.50
N ILE A 336 16.14 -15.11 2.34
CA ILE A 336 17.28 -14.20 2.43
C ILE A 336 17.04 -13.28 3.60
N GLY A 337 17.96 -13.22 4.57
CA GLY A 337 17.84 -12.33 5.72
C GLY A 337 17.88 -10.86 5.29
N ILE A 338 16.90 -10.07 5.74
CA ILE A 338 16.76 -8.64 5.43
C ILE A 338 16.71 -7.76 6.69
N SER A 339 16.91 -8.35 7.85
CA SER A 339 17.03 -7.63 9.11
C SER A 339 18.36 -8.01 9.78
N ASP A 340 18.69 -7.28 10.81
CA ASP A 340 19.88 -7.49 11.63
C ASP A 340 19.76 -8.67 12.63
N GLY A 341 18.94 -9.66 12.33
CA GLY A 341 18.62 -10.78 13.23
C GLY A 341 17.41 -10.50 14.12
N SER A 342 16.76 -9.35 13.96
CA SER A 342 15.54 -8.98 14.70
C SER A 342 14.29 -9.16 13.84
N PRO A 343 13.10 -9.23 14.47
CA PRO A 343 11.87 -9.58 13.74
C PRO A 343 11.48 -8.60 12.64
N GLY A 344 11.65 -7.29 12.83
CA GLY A 344 11.21 -6.29 11.87
C GLY A 344 9.78 -6.52 11.34
N ALA A 345 8.95 -5.50 11.30
CA ALA A 345 7.63 -5.59 10.67
C ALA A 345 7.67 -4.84 9.33
N PRO A 346 7.62 -5.53 8.17
CA PRO A 346 7.66 -4.87 6.87
C PRO A 346 6.47 -3.92 6.70
N SER A 347 6.77 -2.65 6.47
CA SER A 347 5.78 -1.59 6.31
C SER A 347 5.55 -1.24 4.83
N ARG A 348 6.62 -1.08 4.08
CA ARG A 348 6.60 -0.69 2.66
C ARG A 348 7.62 -1.48 1.86
N MET A 349 7.33 -1.68 0.58
CA MET A 349 8.25 -2.23 -0.40
C MET A 349 8.16 -1.41 -1.69
N ILE A 350 9.29 -1.18 -2.33
CA ILE A 350 9.34 -0.52 -3.64
C ILE A 350 10.46 -1.12 -4.47
N LEU A 351 10.20 -1.32 -5.77
CA LEU A 351 11.23 -1.68 -6.75
C LEU A 351 11.69 -0.38 -7.40
N ALA A 352 12.92 -0.02 -7.13
CA ALA A 352 13.50 1.25 -7.56
C ALA A 352 14.39 1.08 -8.78
N ASP A 353 14.94 2.20 -9.27
CA ASP A 353 16.01 2.24 -10.26
C ASP A 353 17.16 1.28 -9.90
N ASP A 354 18.03 1.00 -10.87
CA ASP A 354 19.22 0.14 -10.71
C ASP A 354 18.90 -1.31 -10.29
N ASN A 355 17.67 -1.78 -10.54
CA ASN A 355 17.19 -3.11 -10.17
C ASN A 355 17.31 -3.40 -8.67
N THR A 356 16.98 -2.43 -7.85
CA THR A 356 17.03 -2.56 -6.39
C THR A 356 15.63 -2.59 -5.79
N LEU A 357 15.40 -3.58 -4.92
CA LEU A 357 14.21 -3.67 -4.10
C LEU A 357 14.51 -3.07 -2.71
N TRP A 358 13.70 -2.14 -2.29
CA TRP A 358 13.81 -1.50 -0.99
C TRP A 358 12.67 -1.95 -0.09
N VAL A 359 13.01 -2.31 1.14
CA VAL A 359 12.07 -2.77 2.16
C VAL A 359 12.23 -1.92 3.41
N ALA A 360 11.20 -1.16 3.73
CA ALA A 360 11.11 -0.43 4.98
C ALA A 360 10.42 -1.30 6.04
N MET A 361 10.98 -1.34 7.23
CA MET A 361 10.45 -2.13 8.35
C MET A 361 10.40 -1.29 9.61
N THR A 362 9.42 -1.58 10.45
CA THR A 362 9.32 -1.06 11.81
C THR A 362 9.75 -2.14 12.80
N LYS A 363 10.02 -1.75 14.03
CA LYS A 363 10.31 -2.68 15.15
C LYS A 363 11.51 -3.61 14.96
N CYS A 364 12.50 -3.18 14.19
CA CYS A 364 13.81 -3.84 14.19
C CYS A 364 14.56 -3.47 15.48
N ASN A 365 15.17 -4.47 16.11
CA ASN A 365 15.97 -4.27 17.30
C ASN A 365 17.31 -4.96 17.08
N ASN A 366 18.35 -4.24 16.70
CA ASN A 366 19.68 -4.84 16.72
C ASN A 366 20.20 -5.00 18.14
N GLY A 367 21.18 -5.88 18.32
CA GLY A 367 21.65 -6.27 19.66
C GLY A 367 22.10 -5.10 20.54
N GLU A 368 22.81 -4.10 19.99
CA GLU A 368 23.23 -2.93 20.75
C GLU A 368 22.08 -2.00 21.10
N ARG A 369 21.13 -1.80 20.18
CA ARG A 369 19.97 -0.94 20.38
C ARG A 369 18.96 -1.57 21.29
N TYR A 370 18.75 -2.88 21.15
CA TYR A 370 17.93 -3.65 22.06
C TYR A 370 18.44 -3.56 23.50
N ALA A 371 19.75 -3.68 23.71
CA ALA A 371 20.36 -3.53 25.02
C ALA A 371 20.16 -2.13 25.63
N LYS A 372 19.94 -1.10 24.79
CA LYS A 372 19.61 0.25 25.22
C LYS A 372 18.12 0.52 25.36
N GLY A 373 17.25 -0.47 25.09
CA GLY A 373 15.80 -0.33 25.14
C GLY A 373 15.22 0.59 24.06
N LEU A 374 15.90 0.74 22.93
CA LEU A 374 15.50 1.62 21.83
C LEU A 374 14.91 0.78 20.70
N PRO A 375 13.62 0.92 20.37
CA PRO A 375 13.04 0.34 19.16
C PRO A 375 13.46 1.16 17.93
N TYR A 376 13.98 0.48 16.93
CA TYR A 376 14.31 1.09 15.64
C TYR A 376 13.80 0.21 14.50
N GLY A 377 13.46 0.84 13.39
CA GLY A 377 13.17 0.14 12.16
C GLY A 377 14.45 -0.32 11.43
N CYS A 378 14.28 -0.91 10.29
CA CYS A 378 15.34 -1.24 9.35
C CYS A 378 14.93 -0.74 7.96
N LEU A 379 15.91 -0.31 7.17
CA LEU A 379 15.76 -0.10 5.75
C LEU A 379 16.73 -1.04 5.04
N THR A 380 16.21 -1.86 4.14
CA THR A 380 17.01 -2.84 3.42
C THR A 380 16.95 -2.60 1.94
N MET A 381 18.10 -2.58 1.29
CA MET A 381 18.26 -2.62 -0.15
C MET A 381 18.66 -4.04 -0.59
N PHE A 382 17.93 -4.60 -1.52
CA PHE A 382 18.26 -5.86 -2.17
C PHE A 382 18.47 -5.62 -3.67
N ASN A 383 19.64 -5.91 -4.17
CA ASN A 383 19.94 -5.85 -5.60
C ASN A 383 19.43 -7.13 -6.26
N THR A 384 18.41 -7.01 -7.11
CA THR A 384 17.72 -8.14 -7.75
C THR A 384 18.56 -8.83 -8.82
N SER A 385 19.59 -8.16 -9.35
CA SER A 385 20.49 -8.71 -10.37
C SER A 385 21.64 -9.52 -9.76
N THR A 386 22.13 -9.11 -8.60
CA THR A 386 23.30 -9.72 -7.93
C THR A 386 22.91 -10.58 -6.72
N ASN A 387 21.66 -10.50 -6.29
CA ASN A 387 21.16 -11.12 -5.04
C ASN A 387 21.96 -10.71 -3.80
N THR A 388 22.45 -9.47 -3.77
CA THR A 388 23.14 -8.91 -2.61
C THR A 388 22.21 -8.07 -1.78
N VAL A 389 22.35 -8.13 -0.47
CA VAL A 389 21.60 -7.34 0.51
C VAL A 389 22.53 -6.31 1.13
N THR A 390 22.06 -5.06 1.15
CA THR A 390 22.67 -3.99 1.94
C THR A 390 21.68 -3.60 3.04
N LEU A 391 22.08 -3.75 4.28
CA LEU A 391 21.31 -3.28 5.42
C LEU A 391 21.68 -1.84 5.71
N ILE A 392 20.69 -0.97 5.64
CA ILE A 392 20.80 0.44 6.00
C ILE A 392 20.07 0.62 7.30
N GLU A 393 20.80 0.80 8.39
CA GLU A 393 20.19 1.00 9.70
C GLU A 393 19.77 2.46 9.87
N PRO A 394 18.48 2.76 10.13
CA PRO A 394 18.06 4.12 10.41
C PRO A 394 18.64 4.61 11.73
N TYR A 395 19.10 5.83 11.75
CA TYR A 395 19.64 6.46 12.95
C TYR A 395 18.55 6.90 13.94
N GLN A 396 17.30 7.03 13.47
CA GLN A 396 16.27 7.80 14.14
C GLN A 396 14.97 7.04 14.44
N GLY A 397 14.84 5.77 14.10
CA GLY A 397 13.66 5.01 14.45
C GLY A 397 13.00 4.23 13.29
N ASP A 398 11.71 3.95 13.43
CA ASP A 398 10.96 3.14 12.48
C ASP A 398 10.93 3.72 11.07
N ALA A 399 11.15 2.87 10.07
CA ALA A 399 10.99 3.22 8.65
C ALA A 399 9.51 3.05 8.26
N THR A 400 8.80 4.16 8.06
CA THR A 400 7.35 4.17 7.86
C THR A 400 6.92 4.41 6.42
N GLY A 401 7.72 5.11 5.63
CA GLY A 401 7.43 5.44 4.24
C GLY A 401 8.70 5.39 3.39
N ILE A 402 8.56 4.99 2.13
CA ILE A 402 9.62 5.04 1.11
C ILE A 402 9.05 5.47 -0.23
N ALA A 403 9.82 6.21 -1.00
CA ALA A 403 9.51 6.58 -2.37
C ALA A 403 10.76 6.50 -3.25
N ASP A 404 10.61 5.90 -4.43
CA ASP A 404 11.60 5.93 -5.49
C ASP A 404 11.44 7.21 -6.31
N VAL A 405 12.53 7.90 -6.57
CA VAL A 405 12.58 9.06 -7.46
C VAL A 405 13.16 8.62 -8.80
N GLU A 406 12.25 8.14 -9.65
CA GLU A 406 12.59 7.59 -10.97
C GLU A 406 13.50 8.52 -11.77
N GLY A 407 14.59 7.98 -12.30
CA GLY A 407 15.55 8.70 -13.13
C GLY A 407 16.55 9.60 -12.38
N LEU A 408 16.41 9.75 -11.07
CA LEU A 408 17.40 10.43 -10.23
C LEU A 408 18.22 9.47 -9.37
N HIS A 409 17.93 8.18 -9.42
CA HIS A 409 18.63 7.13 -8.66
C HIS A 409 18.61 7.38 -7.15
N LYS A 410 17.46 7.80 -6.63
CA LYS A 410 17.29 8.18 -5.23
C LYS A 410 16.11 7.46 -4.59
N ILE A 411 16.29 7.07 -3.34
CA ILE A 411 15.18 6.70 -2.45
C ILE A 411 15.04 7.76 -1.37
N TYR A 412 13.82 8.21 -1.17
CA TYR A 412 13.41 8.97 0.00
C TYR A 412 12.80 8.02 1.01
N ALA A 413 13.34 7.97 2.21
CA ALA A 413 12.86 7.12 3.30
C ALA A 413 12.48 7.95 4.52
N VAL A 414 11.31 7.71 5.06
CA VAL A 414 10.89 8.30 6.33
C VAL A 414 11.35 7.41 7.46
N GLU A 415 12.24 7.91 8.31
CA GLU A 415 12.81 7.20 9.44
C GLU A 415 12.73 8.05 10.71
N GLY A 416 12.04 7.55 11.73
CA GLY A 416 11.90 8.24 13.02
C GLY A 416 11.34 9.66 12.93
N GLY A 417 10.51 9.94 11.93
CA GLY A 417 9.88 11.24 11.76
C GLY A 417 10.65 12.27 10.94
N GLN A 418 11.78 11.88 10.33
CA GLN A 418 12.53 12.68 9.38
C GLN A 418 12.65 11.95 8.04
N VAL A 419 13.06 12.66 6.98
CA VAL A 419 13.21 12.08 5.65
C VAL A 419 14.68 12.00 5.30
N TYR A 420 15.15 10.79 5.03
CA TYR A 420 16.52 10.50 4.61
C TYR A 420 16.57 10.15 3.13
N ILE A 421 17.71 10.34 2.49
CA ILE A 421 17.88 10.16 1.06
C ILE A 421 19.07 9.24 0.80
N PHE A 422 18.82 8.20 0.01
CA PHE A 422 19.80 7.17 -0.31
C PHE A 422 19.95 6.96 -1.82
N SER A 423 21.12 6.52 -2.23
CA SER A 423 21.42 6.14 -3.61
C SER A 423 20.84 4.74 -3.92
N THR A 424 20.13 4.57 -5.02
CA THR A 424 19.67 3.26 -5.49
C THR A 424 20.82 2.39 -6.02
N LYS A 425 21.98 2.97 -6.32
CA LYS A 425 23.13 2.25 -6.87
C LYS A 425 23.85 1.38 -5.84
N ASP A 426 24.03 1.92 -4.64
CA ASP A 426 24.89 1.33 -3.62
C ASP A 426 24.35 1.47 -2.18
N GLY A 427 23.20 2.11 -2.01
CA GLY A 427 22.59 2.33 -0.71
C GLY A 427 23.28 3.40 0.15
N THR A 428 24.24 4.15 -0.39
CA THR A 428 24.88 5.21 0.36
C THR A 428 23.94 6.39 0.57
N ALA A 429 24.04 7.02 1.75
CA ALA A 429 23.32 8.27 2.01
C ALA A 429 23.92 9.40 1.16
N TYR A 430 23.06 10.25 0.61
CA TYR A 430 23.52 11.47 -0.08
C TYR A 430 24.10 12.49 0.91
N ASP A 431 24.93 13.42 0.43
CA ASP A 431 25.59 14.45 1.25
C ASP A 431 24.60 15.32 2.04
N ASN A 432 23.45 15.62 1.47
CA ASN A 432 22.28 16.17 2.18
C ASN A 432 21.46 15.00 2.75
N GLN A 433 21.92 14.42 3.83
CA GLN A 433 21.43 13.14 4.34
C GLN A 433 19.97 13.13 4.77
N TYR A 434 19.36 14.29 5.01
CA TYR A 434 17.97 14.36 5.44
C TYR A 434 17.31 15.70 5.10
N VAL A 435 16.00 15.63 4.88
CA VAL A 435 15.15 16.80 4.76
C VAL A 435 14.44 17.02 6.10
N THR A 436 14.83 18.06 6.81
CA THR A 436 14.21 18.42 8.08
C THR A 436 12.80 18.96 7.85
N VAL A 437 11.82 18.37 8.50
CA VAL A 437 10.43 18.83 8.49
C VAL A 437 10.04 19.46 9.83
N THR A 438 9.02 20.31 9.83
CA THR A 438 8.43 20.83 11.06
C THR A 438 7.28 19.94 11.48
N GLY A 439 7.51 19.10 12.47
CA GLY A 439 6.60 18.02 12.89
C GLY A 439 7.25 16.66 12.72
N THR A 440 6.45 15.63 12.52
CA THR A 440 6.89 14.25 12.36
C THR A 440 6.52 13.76 10.96
N ALA A 441 7.47 13.54 10.07
CA ALA A 441 7.22 12.86 8.81
C ALA A 441 6.71 11.44 9.09
N TYR A 442 5.75 10.98 8.29
CA TYR A 442 5.17 9.65 8.45
C TYR A 442 5.15 8.85 7.15
N ASP A 443 4.84 9.46 6.03
CA ASP A 443 4.86 8.81 4.73
C ASP A 443 5.39 9.76 3.65
N VAL A 444 5.81 9.21 2.52
CA VAL A 444 6.43 9.94 1.42
C VAL A 444 6.03 9.33 0.09
N ALA A 445 5.85 10.16 -0.95
CA ALA A 445 5.50 9.72 -2.30
C ALA A 445 6.17 10.58 -3.37
N TYR A 446 6.73 9.98 -4.40
CA TYR A 446 7.17 10.68 -5.62
C TYR A 446 5.97 10.93 -6.52
N ILE A 447 5.50 12.17 -6.57
CA ILE A 447 4.23 12.53 -7.22
C ILE A 447 4.34 12.79 -8.73
N ASP A 448 5.55 12.81 -9.26
CA ASP A 448 5.84 12.92 -10.69
C ASP A 448 6.29 11.59 -11.31
N ALA A 449 6.04 10.46 -10.64
CA ALA A 449 6.29 9.13 -11.18
C ALA A 449 5.52 8.87 -12.48
N HIS A 450 6.10 8.04 -13.34
CA HIS A 450 5.47 7.66 -14.62
C HIS A 450 4.44 6.54 -14.47
N SER A 451 4.47 5.83 -13.36
CA SER A 451 3.64 4.66 -13.11
C SER A 451 3.19 4.58 -11.66
N ASP A 452 1.97 4.14 -11.44
CA ASP A 452 1.44 3.82 -10.11
C ASP A 452 1.83 2.40 -9.67
N SER A 453 2.36 1.58 -10.56
CA SER A 453 2.48 0.13 -10.39
C SER A 453 3.46 -0.29 -9.30
N ASN A 454 4.31 0.60 -8.84
CA ASN A 454 5.36 0.32 -7.89
C ASN A 454 5.04 0.75 -6.45
N ASN A 455 3.81 1.12 -6.18
CA ASN A 455 3.38 1.52 -4.85
C ASN A 455 2.79 0.35 -4.08
N THR A 456 3.52 -0.18 -3.11
CA THR A 456 2.94 -1.09 -2.11
C THR A 456 2.20 -0.26 -1.06
N VAL A 457 1.08 0.25 -1.44
CA VAL A 457 0.18 0.90 -0.49
C VAL A 457 -0.50 -0.21 0.32
N TYR A 458 -0.19 -0.30 1.62
CA TYR A 458 -0.77 -1.20 2.66
C TYR A 458 -0.17 -2.60 2.78
#